data_33c24f66255b280bf25ca62677e191ab
#
_entry.id   33c24f66255b280bf25ca62677e191ab
#
_cell.length_a   1.000
_cell.length_b   1.000
_cell.length_c   1.000
_cell.angle_alpha   90.00
_cell.angle_beta   90.00
_cell.angle_gamma   90.00
#
_symmetry.space_group_name_H-M   'P 1'
#
loop_
_entity.id
_entity.type
_entity.pdbx_description
1 polymer ?
#
loop_
_entity_poly.entity_id
_entity_poly.type
_entity_poly.pdbx_seq_one_letter_code
_entity_poly.pdbx_strand_id
1 'polypeptide(L)'
;MATTDHASKSTDVPLVEERPHQKGMPESPDSVMVSLAGAMTLGLEKGKFAREEIVLRGLNVLMTYQENCSANCSYCGVSRERRVARDERTFIRVKWPVVKVDELIERNNTIKHQMRRLCVGMLANPKSFGHSLQVIEEFKQRTDLLISGLITASLIKSKDDLQKIKDAGADRVDIAIDAATEELFERHRGRPVKGPHRWDHFWWVTEEATKVFEPGTVGIHLVVGLGETEKELLESCQRAQDLNVVTHLFSFNPEPSTLLGDHPQPPLGQYRRCQLGRYLINELGVNIHHFRFNRSGQVVDYGLAPEDLDVVIDSGHPFVTSGCPDEHGQTACNRPYGNGRPSEPMRNFPFVPTPADIQDIRAQLWSDWEGDDHAADDGAMG
;
A
#
# COMPACT_ATOMS: atom_id res chain seq x y z
N MET A 1 16.78 -56.59 -4.35
CA MET A 1 15.57 -56.07 -3.74
C MET A 1 15.94 -55.42 -2.41
N ALA A 2 16.09 -54.16 -2.37
CA ALA A 2 16.28 -53.38 -1.14
C ALA A 2 15.39 -52.17 -1.25
N THR A 3 14.32 -52.14 -0.48
CA THR A 3 13.36 -51.09 -0.36
C THR A 3 13.92 -50.02 0.59
N THR A 4 14.17 -48.84 0.09
CA THR A 4 14.54 -47.67 0.90
C THR A 4 13.28 -46.91 1.31
N ASP A 5 12.97 -47.00 2.57
CA ASP A 5 11.92 -46.23 3.27
C ASP A 5 12.38 -44.77 3.38
N HIS A 6 11.66 -43.85 2.73
CA HIS A 6 11.79 -42.42 2.96
C HIS A 6 10.81 -41.99 4.06
N ALA A 7 11.31 -41.98 5.29
CA ALA A 7 10.62 -41.36 6.41
C ALA A 7 10.61 -39.84 6.26
N SER A 8 9.42 -39.27 6.07
CA SER A 8 9.18 -37.80 6.11
C SER A 8 9.45 -37.31 7.52
N LYS A 9 10.47 -36.49 7.70
CA LYS A 9 10.68 -35.73 8.94
C LYS A 9 9.67 -34.58 8.99
N SER A 10 8.66 -34.74 9.82
CA SER A 10 7.82 -33.66 10.32
C SER A 10 8.71 -32.71 11.12
N THR A 11 8.90 -31.49 10.64
CA THR A 11 9.52 -30.41 11.42
C THR A 11 8.45 -29.80 12.31
N ASP A 12 8.28 -30.35 13.51
CA ASP A 12 7.54 -29.70 14.58
C ASP A 12 8.25 -28.40 14.95
N VAL A 13 7.71 -27.28 14.49
CA VAL A 13 8.10 -25.94 14.99
C VAL A 13 7.58 -25.85 16.42
N PRO A 14 8.44 -25.57 17.43
CA PRO A 14 8.00 -25.48 18.80
C PRO A 14 6.92 -24.39 18.93
N LEU A 15 5.78 -24.77 19.51
CA LEU A 15 4.73 -23.83 19.90
C LEU A 15 5.33 -22.82 20.89
N VAL A 16 5.44 -21.57 20.47
CA VAL A 16 5.82 -20.48 21.38
C VAL A 16 4.71 -20.37 22.41
N GLU A 17 5.04 -20.58 23.70
CA GLU A 17 4.12 -20.40 24.82
C GLU A 17 3.44 -19.03 24.71
N GLU A 18 2.11 -19.00 24.88
CA GLU A 18 1.34 -17.76 24.95
C GLU A 18 1.87 -16.92 26.11
N ARG A 19 2.61 -15.85 25.80
CA ARG A 19 2.93 -14.85 26.82
C ARG A 19 1.64 -14.16 27.25
N PRO A 20 1.47 -13.91 28.55
CA PRO A 20 0.24 -13.31 29.06
C PRO A 20 -0.01 -11.96 28.39
N HIS A 21 -1.24 -11.73 27.93
CA HIS A 21 -1.69 -10.45 27.40
C HIS A 21 -1.33 -9.34 28.39
N GLN A 22 -0.49 -8.41 28.00
CA GLN A 22 -0.19 -7.23 28.83
C GLN A 22 -1.46 -6.39 28.95
N LYS A 23 -2.14 -6.52 30.11
CA LYS A 23 -3.27 -5.66 30.47
C LYS A 23 -2.78 -4.22 30.57
N GLY A 24 -3.39 -3.32 29.80
CA GLY A 24 -3.19 -1.87 29.94
C GLY A 24 -2.40 -1.17 28.84
N MET A 25 -2.17 -1.78 27.69
CA MET A 25 -1.59 -1.04 26.54
C MET A 25 -2.61 -0.04 25.97
N PRO A 26 -2.16 1.18 25.60
CA PRO A 26 -3.05 2.18 25.02
C PRO A 26 -3.77 1.69 23.75
N GLU A 27 -5.02 2.08 23.59
CA GLU A 27 -5.86 1.75 22.44
C GLU A 27 -6.43 2.99 21.78
N SER A 28 -6.93 2.84 20.54
CA SER A 28 -7.73 3.86 19.88
C SER A 28 -9.10 4.01 20.58
N PRO A 29 -9.66 5.25 20.62
CA PRO A 29 -9.23 6.42 19.86
C PRO A 29 -8.10 7.25 20.50
N ASP A 30 -7.81 7.09 21.81
CA ASP A 30 -6.86 7.93 22.54
C ASP A 30 -5.41 7.77 22.07
N SER A 31 -5.11 6.64 21.44
CA SER A 31 -3.76 6.31 20.95
C SER A 31 -3.83 5.61 19.60
N VAL A 32 -2.81 5.81 18.77
CA VAL A 32 -2.67 5.20 17.45
C VAL A 32 -1.26 4.69 17.23
N MET A 33 -1.10 3.72 16.35
CA MET A 33 0.22 3.38 15.81
C MET A 33 0.62 4.43 14.78
N VAL A 34 1.87 4.85 14.81
CA VAL A 34 2.42 5.86 13.89
C VAL A 34 3.52 5.25 13.04
N SER A 35 3.56 5.59 11.75
CA SER A 35 4.68 5.16 10.90
C SER A 35 6.01 5.60 11.51
N LEU A 36 7.03 4.73 11.48
CA LEU A 36 8.35 5.07 12.02
C LEU A 36 8.89 6.38 11.43
N ALA A 37 8.70 6.60 10.13
CA ALA A 37 9.09 7.85 9.47
C ALA A 37 8.38 9.06 10.08
N GLY A 38 7.06 8.96 10.36
CA GLY A 38 6.29 10.00 11.05
C GLY A 38 6.82 10.25 12.46
N ALA A 39 7.04 9.19 13.23
CA ALA A 39 7.57 9.29 14.58
C ALA A 39 8.96 9.94 14.64
N MET A 40 9.84 9.60 13.69
CA MET A 40 11.17 10.24 13.56
C MET A 40 11.06 11.72 13.21
N THR A 41 10.20 12.08 12.27
CA THR A 41 10.00 13.49 11.85
C THR A 41 9.41 14.33 12.98
N LEU A 42 8.52 13.76 13.79
CA LEU A 42 7.93 14.43 14.96
C LEU A 42 8.84 14.42 16.20
N GLY A 43 10.04 13.85 16.12
CA GLY A 43 10.98 13.75 17.23
C GLY A 43 10.55 12.79 18.36
N LEU A 44 9.62 11.87 18.04
CA LEU A 44 9.15 10.83 18.97
C LEU A 44 10.06 9.60 18.96
N GLU A 45 10.76 9.37 17.85
CA GLU A 45 11.74 8.31 17.69
C GLU A 45 13.06 8.88 17.15
N LYS A 46 14.19 8.30 17.60
CA LYS A 46 15.50 8.68 17.09
C LYS A 46 15.79 7.98 15.78
N GLY A 47 16.33 8.70 14.81
CA GLY A 47 16.72 8.14 13.52
C GLY A 47 17.10 9.22 12.51
N LYS A 48 17.61 8.76 11.37
CA LYS A 48 17.87 9.60 10.20
C LYS A 48 17.36 8.86 8.97
N PHE A 49 16.86 9.61 8.01
CA PHE A 49 16.64 9.07 6.67
C PHE A 49 17.98 8.78 6.00
N ALA A 50 18.00 7.75 5.14
CA ALA A 50 19.24 7.35 4.45
C ALA A 50 19.69 8.39 3.40
N ARG A 51 18.81 9.29 3.01
CA ARG A 51 19.07 10.34 2.01
C ARG A 51 18.55 11.69 2.53
N GLU A 52 19.29 12.76 2.26
CA GLU A 52 18.96 14.12 2.70
C GLU A 52 17.74 14.69 1.95
N GLU A 53 17.48 14.23 0.72
CA GLU A 53 16.33 14.64 -0.08
C GLU A 53 14.98 14.18 0.50
N ILE A 54 14.99 13.25 1.46
CA ILE A 54 13.76 12.73 2.07
C ILE A 54 13.20 13.74 3.06
N VAL A 55 12.17 14.44 2.63
CA VAL A 55 11.34 15.30 3.49
C VAL A 55 9.96 14.67 3.59
N LEU A 56 9.62 14.14 4.76
CA LEU A 56 8.30 13.56 4.99
C LEU A 56 7.24 14.65 5.09
N ARG A 57 6.16 14.49 4.33
CA ARG A 57 5.00 15.41 4.31
C ARG A 57 3.70 14.74 4.77
N GLY A 58 3.66 13.41 4.83
CA GLY A 58 2.50 12.63 5.22
C GLY A 58 2.67 11.96 6.57
N LEU A 59 1.76 12.22 7.49
CA LEU A 59 1.65 11.51 8.76
C LEU A 59 0.71 10.31 8.58
N ASN A 60 1.24 9.09 8.68
CA ASN A 60 0.45 7.88 8.58
C ASN A 60 0.22 7.30 9.98
N VAL A 61 -1.04 7.13 10.34
CA VAL A 61 -1.46 6.49 11.58
C VAL A 61 -2.36 5.29 11.30
N LEU A 62 -2.35 4.32 12.22
CA LEU A 62 -3.14 3.11 12.14
C LEU A 62 -3.83 2.89 13.48
N MET A 63 -5.12 2.55 13.46
CA MET A 63 -5.85 2.16 14.67
C MET A 63 -5.13 1.03 15.41
N THR A 64 -5.24 1.00 16.72
CA THR A 64 -4.58 -0.01 17.56
C THR A 64 -5.49 -0.52 18.67
N TYR A 65 -5.51 -1.85 18.86
CA TYR A 65 -6.36 -2.54 19.86
C TYR A 65 -5.56 -3.65 20.52
N GLN A 66 -6.00 -4.08 21.71
CA GLN A 66 -5.41 -5.24 22.39
C GLN A 66 -5.63 -6.52 21.58
N GLU A 67 -6.83 -6.67 21.04
CA GLU A 67 -7.12 -7.70 20.07
C GLU A 67 -6.43 -7.39 18.75
N ASN A 68 -6.00 -8.43 18.05
CA ASN A 68 -5.51 -8.29 16.69
C ASN A 68 -6.61 -7.80 15.76
N CYS A 69 -6.22 -7.41 14.54
CA CYS A 69 -7.15 -7.27 13.44
C CYS A 69 -7.98 -8.55 13.29
N SER A 70 -9.29 -8.46 13.11
CA SER A 70 -10.14 -9.64 12.88
C SER A 70 -9.92 -10.27 11.50
N ALA A 71 -9.25 -9.56 10.60
CA ALA A 71 -8.79 -10.11 9.33
C ALA A 71 -7.48 -10.90 9.49
N ASN A 72 -7.24 -11.80 8.53
CA ASN A 72 -6.05 -12.65 8.52
C ASN A 72 -5.37 -12.63 7.16
N CYS A 73 -5.16 -11.41 6.61
CA CYS A 73 -4.51 -11.24 5.32
C CYS A 73 -3.11 -11.87 5.33
N SER A 74 -2.80 -12.66 4.32
CA SER A 74 -1.60 -13.53 4.23
C SER A 74 -0.26 -12.80 4.41
N TYR A 75 -0.23 -11.50 4.15
CA TYR A 75 0.98 -10.67 4.12
C TYR A 75 1.02 -9.61 5.22
N CYS A 76 -0.03 -9.49 6.03
CA CYS A 76 -0.20 -8.34 6.91
C CYS A 76 0.41 -8.55 8.29
N GLY A 77 1.28 -7.60 8.69
CA GLY A 77 1.96 -7.62 9.98
C GLY A 77 1.05 -7.49 11.21
N VAL A 78 -0.20 -7.07 11.02
CA VAL A 78 -1.22 -6.96 12.09
C VAL A 78 -2.33 -8.00 11.95
N SER A 79 -2.14 -9.05 11.13
CA SER A 79 -3.12 -10.11 10.93
C SER A 79 -3.43 -10.86 12.23
N ARG A 80 -4.66 -11.39 12.32
CA ARG A 80 -5.19 -12.04 13.52
C ARG A 80 -4.32 -13.18 14.03
N GLU A 81 -3.85 -14.05 13.16
CA GLU A 81 -3.12 -15.25 13.53
C GLU A 81 -1.61 -15.03 13.66
N ARG A 82 -1.11 -13.83 13.41
CA ARG A 82 0.30 -13.53 13.60
C ARG A 82 0.67 -13.56 15.08
N ARG A 83 1.48 -14.56 15.45
CA ARG A 83 1.91 -14.83 16.84
C ARG A 83 3.21 -14.07 17.18
N VAL A 84 3.09 -12.75 17.29
CA VAL A 84 4.19 -11.88 17.71
C VAL A 84 3.68 -10.96 18.81
N ALA A 85 4.48 -10.73 19.84
CA ALA A 85 4.11 -9.80 20.90
C ALA A 85 3.78 -8.41 20.32
N ARG A 86 2.80 -7.70 20.89
CA ARG A 86 2.28 -6.46 20.33
C ARG A 86 3.35 -5.38 20.15
N ASP A 87 4.26 -5.28 21.10
CA ASP A 87 5.41 -4.36 21.10
C ASP A 87 6.54 -4.77 20.13
N GLU A 88 6.50 -6.03 19.67
CA GLU A 88 7.43 -6.56 18.66
C GLU A 88 6.82 -6.59 17.24
N ARG A 89 5.54 -6.20 17.11
CA ARG A 89 4.87 -6.19 15.80
C ARG A 89 5.48 -5.14 14.89
N THR A 90 5.68 -5.58 13.67
CA THR A 90 6.11 -4.72 12.58
C THR A 90 4.99 -4.58 11.57
N PHE A 91 4.96 -3.47 10.87
CA PHE A 91 4.13 -3.28 9.70
C PHE A 91 5.06 -2.78 8.57
N ILE A 92 5.10 -3.52 7.47
CA ILE A 92 6.11 -3.32 6.41
C ILE A 92 7.53 -3.40 7.01
N ARG A 93 7.78 -4.45 7.81
CA ARG A 93 9.06 -4.79 8.46
C ARG A 93 9.69 -3.69 9.35
N VAL A 94 8.95 -2.66 9.67
CA VAL A 94 9.36 -1.61 10.60
C VAL A 94 8.38 -1.51 11.77
N LYS A 95 8.91 -1.17 12.95
CA LYS A 95 8.09 -0.94 14.13
C LYS A 95 7.27 0.33 13.94
N TRP A 96 6.00 0.28 14.36
CA TRP A 96 5.13 1.43 14.44
C TRP A 96 4.85 1.72 15.92
N PRO A 97 5.49 2.74 16.50
CA PRO A 97 5.26 3.08 17.90
C PRO A 97 3.80 3.49 18.14
N VAL A 98 3.29 3.15 19.32
CA VAL A 98 1.97 3.60 19.78
C VAL A 98 2.15 4.92 20.50
N VAL A 99 1.44 5.95 20.06
CA VAL A 99 1.54 7.34 20.56
C VAL A 99 0.15 7.87 20.85
N LYS A 100 0.01 8.70 21.86
CA LYS A 100 -1.26 9.38 22.16
C LYS A 100 -1.61 10.38 21.04
N VAL A 101 -2.88 10.45 20.70
CA VAL A 101 -3.38 11.38 19.67
C VAL A 101 -3.06 12.84 20.05
N ASP A 102 -3.25 13.22 21.32
CA ASP A 102 -2.90 14.55 21.82
C ASP A 102 -1.42 14.89 21.58
N GLU A 103 -0.51 13.96 21.91
CA GLU A 103 0.93 14.18 21.72
C GLU A 103 1.27 14.33 20.23
N LEU A 104 0.65 13.56 19.35
CA LEU A 104 0.85 13.68 17.90
C LEU A 104 0.42 15.06 17.39
N ILE A 105 -0.74 15.53 17.84
CA ILE A 105 -1.26 16.87 17.48
C ILE A 105 -0.32 17.97 17.97
N GLU A 106 0.10 17.92 19.23
CA GLU A 106 1.05 18.86 19.81
C GLU A 106 2.36 18.90 19.04
N ARG A 107 2.96 17.72 18.76
CA ARG A 107 4.20 17.61 18.01
C ARG A 107 4.05 18.10 16.57
N ASN A 108 2.96 17.76 15.89
CA ASN A 108 2.69 18.27 14.55
C ASN A 108 2.65 19.80 14.54
N ASN A 109 1.98 20.42 15.51
CA ASN A 109 1.83 21.87 15.58
C ASN A 109 3.16 22.58 15.91
N THR A 110 4.16 21.88 16.49
CA THR A 110 5.48 22.47 16.76
C THR A 110 6.36 22.53 15.52
N ILE A 111 6.25 21.56 14.58
CA ILE A 111 7.10 21.52 13.37
C ILE A 111 6.58 22.37 12.21
N LYS A 112 5.56 23.17 12.44
CA LYS A 112 4.89 24.13 11.53
C LYS A 112 5.00 23.78 10.04
N HIS A 113 3.91 23.29 9.46
CA HIS A 113 3.71 23.13 8.01
C HIS A 113 4.63 22.13 7.29
N GLN A 114 5.43 21.36 7.98
CA GLN A 114 6.20 20.27 7.34
C GLN A 114 5.28 19.14 6.92
N MET A 115 4.41 18.66 7.83
CA MET A 115 3.35 17.74 7.48
C MET A 115 2.22 18.48 6.76
N ARG A 116 1.68 17.87 5.71
CA ARG A 116 0.60 18.42 4.88
C ARG A 116 -0.67 17.59 4.95
N ARG A 117 -0.52 16.29 5.18
CA ARG A 117 -1.63 15.34 5.18
C ARG A 117 -1.50 14.30 6.28
N LEU A 118 -2.61 14.00 6.92
CA LEU A 118 -2.78 12.84 7.79
C LEU A 118 -3.47 11.72 6.99
N CYS A 119 -3.00 10.49 7.13
CA CYS A 119 -3.68 9.29 6.67
C CYS A 119 -4.08 8.44 7.87
N VAL A 120 -5.39 8.26 8.08
CA VAL A 120 -5.96 7.48 9.20
C VAL A 120 -6.36 6.11 8.70
N GLY A 121 -5.58 5.08 9.03
CA GLY A 121 -5.81 3.70 8.63
C GLY A 121 -6.70 2.93 9.62
N MET A 122 -7.74 2.27 9.09
CA MET A 122 -8.59 1.37 9.85
C MET A 122 -8.01 -0.04 9.94
N LEU A 123 -8.32 -0.76 11.02
CA LEU A 123 -8.21 -2.21 11.13
C LEU A 123 -9.60 -2.84 10.99
N ALA A 124 -9.66 -4.11 10.61
CA ALA A 124 -10.89 -4.90 10.69
C ALA A 124 -11.19 -5.26 12.16
N ASN A 125 -11.65 -4.28 12.91
CA ASN A 125 -12.07 -4.38 14.30
C ASN A 125 -13.41 -3.65 14.44
N PRO A 126 -14.42 -4.19 15.15
CA PRO A 126 -15.73 -3.56 15.27
C PRO A 126 -15.73 -2.12 15.80
N LYS A 127 -14.75 -1.77 16.64
CA LYS A 127 -14.59 -0.41 17.19
C LYS A 127 -13.96 0.57 16.17
N SER A 128 -13.24 0.05 15.16
CA SER A 128 -12.30 0.86 14.33
C SER A 128 -13.02 1.92 13.54
N PHE A 129 -14.22 1.67 13.03
CA PHE A 129 -14.98 2.67 12.29
C PHE A 129 -15.27 3.90 13.16
N GLY A 130 -15.91 3.72 14.33
CA GLY A 130 -16.25 4.82 15.23
C GLY A 130 -15.02 5.55 15.77
N HIS A 131 -13.96 4.80 16.15
CA HIS A 131 -12.73 5.39 16.65
C HIS A 131 -11.95 6.16 15.57
N SER A 132 -11.99 5.72 14.31
CA SER A 132 -11.35 6.48 13.22
C SER A 132 -12.06 7.81 12.95
N LEU A 133 -13.40 7.87 13.07
CA LEU A 133 -14.13 9.14 12.98
C LEU A 133 -13.66 10.10 14.07
N GLN A 134 -13.57 9.67 15.32
CA GLN A 134 -13.09 10.48 16.43
C GLN A 134 -11.66 11.02 16.20
N VAL A 135 -10.74 10.16 15.74
CA VAL A 135 -9.36 10.58 15.42
C VAL A 135 -9.34 11.60 14.28
N ILE A 136 -10.16 11.41 13.24
CA ILE A 136 -10.29 12.36 12.13
C ILE A 136 -10.81 13.70 12.64
N GLU A 137 -11.87 13.72 13.45
CA GLU A 137 -12.46 14.91 14.05
C GLU A 137 -11.46 15.68 14.93
N GLU A 138 -10.71 14.98 15.80
CA GLU A 138 -9.68 15.58 16.67
C GLU A 138 -8.59 16.29 15.86
N PHE A 139 -8.07 15.65 14.84
CA PHE A 139 -7.06 16.26 13.96
C PHE A 139 -7.65 17.41 13.14
N LYS A 140 -8.88 17.27 12.63
CA LYS A 140 -9.55 18.31 11.85
C LYS A 140 -9.78 19.58 12.65
N GLN A 141 -10.12 19.43 13.93
CA GLN A 141 -10.40 20.58 14.82
C GLN A 141 -9.12 21.27 15.33
N ARG A 142 -8.00 20.54 15.39
CA ARG A 142 -6.80 20.99 16.12
C ARG A 142 -5.56 21.14 15.25
N THR A 143 -5.65 20.85 13.93
CA THR A 143 -4.55 21.00 12.97
C THR A 143 -5.04 21.52 11.62
N ASP A 144 -4.11 22.00 10.79
CA ASP A 144 -4.38 22.43 9.41
C ASP A 144 -4.14 21.30 8.39
N LEU A 145 -4.00 20.03 8.84
CA LEU A 145 -3.72 18.92 7.96
C LEU A 145 -4.93 18.58 7.07
N LEU A 146 -4.67 18.29 5.80
CA LEU A 146 -5.61 17.56 4.97
C LEU A 146 -5.71 16.13 5.48
N ILE A 147 -6.86 15.47 5.38
CA ILE A 147 -7.09 14.17 6.01
C ILE A 147 -7.59 13.14 5.00
N SER A 148 -6.87 12.04 4.87
CA SER A 148 -7.29 10.85 4.11
C SER A 148 -7.75 9.75 5.06
N GLY A 149 -8.92 9.19 4.82
CA GLY A 149 -9.37 7.96 5.46
C GLY A 149 -8.91 6.73 4.65
N LEU A 150 -7.99 5.92 5.17
CA LEU A 150 -7.67 4.61 4.59
C LEU A 150 -8.58 3.57 5.21
N ILE A 151 -9.66 3.23 4.50
CA ILE A 151 -10.75 2.45 5.06
C ILE A 151 -10.63 0.94 4.80
N THR A 152 -11.10 0.18 5.77
CA THR A 152 -11.34 -1.25 5.65
C THR A 152 -12.78 -1.47 5.20
N ALA A 153 -13.00 -1.73 3.91
CA ALA A 153 -14.34 -1.78 3.31
C ALA A 153 -15.32 -2.72 4.05
N SER A 154 -14.86 -3.82 4.64
CA SER A 154 -15.73 -4.72 5.42
C SER A 154 -16.42 -4.08 6.64
N LEU A 155 -15.99 -2.90 7.05
CA LEU A 155 -16.64 -2.11 8.11
C LEU A 155 -17.67 -1.11 7.57
N ILE A 156 -17.69 -0.85 6.29
CA ILE A 156 -18.60 0.07 5.61
C ILE A 156 -19.85 -0.70 5.18
N LYS A 157 -21.01 -0.31 5.64
CA LYS A 157 -22.28 -1.02 5.39
C LYS A 157 -23.22 -0.26 4.47
N SER A 158 -23.03 1.05 4.36
CA SER A 158 -23.90 1.92 3.60
C SER A 158 -23.13 3.16 3.09
N LYS A 159 -23.74 3.87 2.16
CA LYS A 159 -23.29 5.20 1.71
C LYS A 159 -23.21 6.21 2.87
N ASP A 160 -24.11 6.09 3.86
CA ASP A 160 -24.13 6.97 5.03
C ASP A 160 -22.87 6.80 5.88
N ASP A 161 -22.25 5.62 5.91
CA ASP A 161 -20.98 5.43 6.61
C ASP A 161 -19.84 6.18 5.92
N LEU A 162 -19.84 6.23 4.58
CA LEU A 162 -18.91 7.04 3.81
C LEU A 162 -19.14 8.54 4.04
N GLN A 163 -20.41 8.96 4.12
CA GLN A 163 -20.75 10.35 4.43
C GLN A 163 -20.25 10.75 5.82
N LYS A 164 -20.38 9.88 6.85
CA LYS A 164 -19.84 10.14 8.19
C LYS A 164 -18.32 10.37 8.18
N ILE A 165 -17.57 9.63 7.34
CA ILE A 165 -16.12 9.83 7.20
C ILE A 165 -15.83 11.23 6.63
N LYS A 166 -16.59 11.64 5.61
CA LYS A 166 -16.47 12.98 5.01
C LYS A 166 -16.85 14.06 6.03
N ASP A 167 -17.95 13.89 6.74
CA ASP A 167 -18.45 14.85 7.74
C ASP A 167 -17.50 14.99 8.94
N ALA A 168 -16.80 13.91 9.32
CA ALA A 168 -15.74 13.95 10.33
C ALA A 168 -14.54 14.82 9.91
N GLY A 169 -14.38 15.09 8.61
CA GLY A 169 -13.36 16.00 8.10
C GLY A 169 -12.36 15.41 7.11
N ALA A 170 -12.55 14.15 6.68
CA ALA A 170 -11.73 13.56 5.61
C ALA A 170 -12.11 14.19 4.26
N ASP A 171 -11.12 14.71 3.54
CA ASP A 171 -11.28 15.24 2.18
C ASP A 171 -11.10 14.16 1.10
N ARG A 172 -10.51 13.01 1.46
CA ARG A 172 -10.24 11.87 0.59
C ARG A 172 -10.49 10.57 1.32
N VAL A 173 -10.76 9.53 0.54
CA VAL A 173 -10.87 8.16 1.05
C VAL A 173 -10.14 7.19 0.13
N ASP A 174 -9.42 6.25 0.73
CA ASP A 174 -8.72 5.19 0.01
C ASP A 174 -9.19 3.82 0.50
N ILE A 175 -9.40 2.90 -0.44
CA ILE A 175 -9.85 1.54 -0.16
C ILE A 175 -8.67 0.58 -0.38
N ALA A 176 -8.26 -0.13 0.66
CA ALA A 176 -7.18 -1.10 0.60
C ALA A 176 -7.66 -2.40 -0.07
N ILE A 177 -7.81 -2.41 -1.40
CA ILE A 177 -8.16 -3.61 -2.19
C ILE A 177 -6.97 -4.57 -2.18
N ASP A 178 -5.76 -4.07 -2.34
CA ASP A 178 -4.45 -4.71 -2.32
C ASP A 178 -4.20 -5.71 -3.45
N ALA A 179 -5.13 -6.61 -3.77
CA ALA A 179 -4.96 -7.62 -4.81
C ALA A 179 -5.51 -7.16 -6.17
N ALA A 180 -4.85 -7.54 -7.25
CA ALA A 180 -5.22 -7.15 -8.61
C ALA A 180 -6.43 -7.91 -9.15
N THR A 181 -6.65 -9.15 -8.71
CA THR A 181 -7.73 -10.02 -9.18
C THR A 181 -8.59 -10.55 -8.03
N GLU A 182 -9.83 -10.95 -8.35
CA GLU A 182 -10.72 -11.59 -7.39
C GLU A 182 -10.10 -12.87 -6.80
N GLU A 183 -9.45 -13.68 -7.64
CA GLU A 183 -8.82 -14.93 -7.21
C GLU A 183 -7.75 -14.66 -6.15
N LEU A 184 -6.85 -13.70 -6.39
CA LEU A 184 -5.79 -13.33 -5.46
C LEU A 184 -6.34 -12.66 -4.20
N PHE A 185 -7.37 -11.83 -4.35
CA PHE A 185 -8.05 -11.22 -3.21
C PHE A 185 -8.65 -12.28 -2.29
N GLU A 186 -9.42 -13.21 -2.85
CA GLU A 186 -10.02 -14.30 -2.07
C GLU A 186 -8.94 -15.20 -1.46
N ARG A 187 -7.90 -15.55 -2.20
CA ARG A 187 -6.79 -16.38 -1.72
C ARG A 187 -6.09 -15.77 -0.50
N HIS A 188 -5.81 -14.47 -0.54
CA HIS A 188 -4.96 -13.79 0.44
C HIS A 188 -5.73 -13.04 1.52
N ARG A 189 -7.01 -12.72 1.33
CA ARG A 189 -7.81 -11.88 2.23
C ARG A 189 -9.20 -12.45 2.55
N GLY A 190 -9.67 -13.39 1.73
CA GLY A 190 -11.00 -13.98 1.80
C GLY A 190 -11.11 -15.20 2.71
N ARG A 191 -12.05 -16.09 2.36
CA ARG A 191 -12.39 -17.29 3.15
C ARG A 191 -11.23 -18.27 3.34
N PRO A 192 -10.37 -18.55 2.34
CA PRO A 192 -9.27 -19.49 2.52
C PRO A 192 -8.35 -19.18 3.71
N VAL A 193 -8.13 -17.89 3.99
CA VAL A 193 -7.36 -17.42 5.14
C VAL A 193 -8.25 -17.04 6.34
N LYS A 194 -9.52 -17.48 6.34
CA LYS A 194 -10.52 -17.14 7.38
C LYS A 194 -10.72 -15.62 7.53
N GLY A 195 -10.53 -14.85 6.45
CA GLY A 195 -10.71 -13.41 6.40
C GLY A 195 -12.17 -13.00 6.20
N PRO A 196 -12.57 -11.81 6.69
CA PRO A 196 -13.92 -11.28 6.54
C PRO A 196 -14.13 -10.58 5.19
N HIS A 197 -13.07 -10.35 4.43
CA HIS A 197 -13.12 -9.52 3.24
C HIS A 197 -13.79 -10.23 2.07
N ARG A 198 -14.44 -9.45 1.19
CA ARG A 198 -15.13 -9.93 -0.02
C ARG A 198 -14.85 -8.97 -1.17
N TRP A 199 -14.41 -9.48 -2.29
CA TRP A 199 -14.05 -8.73 -3.48
C TRP A 199 -15.13 -7.78 -3.96
N ASP A 200 -16.34 -8.29 -4.19
CA ASP A 200 -17.47 -7.50 -4.67
C ASP A 200 -17.82 -6.36 -3.72
N HIS A 201 -17.72 -6.62 -2.41
CA HIS A 201 -18.00 -5.60 -1.40
C HIS A 201 -16.96 -4.47 -1.39
N PHE A 202 -15.69 -4.78 -1.64
CA PHE A 202 -14.64 -3.77 -1.72
C PHE A 202 -14.83 -2.86 -2.93
N TRP A 203 -15.16 -3.42 -4.09
CA TRP A 203 -15.48 -2.64 -5.27
C TRP A 203 -16.79 -1.86 -5.14
N TRP A 204 -17.82 -2.44 -4.53
CA TRP A 204 -19.04 -1.72 -4.21
C TRP A 204 -18.78 -0.50 -3.33
N VAL A 205 -17.97 -0.63 -2.26
CA VAL A 205 -17.57 0.51 -1.40
C VAL A 205 -16.82 1.56 -2.22
N THR A 206 -15.93 1.14 -3.12
CA THR A 206 -15.20 2.06 -4.01
C THR A 206 -16.16 2.86 -4.90
N GLU A 207 -17.12 2.20 -5.53
CA GLU A 207 -18.16 2.83 -6.36
C GLU A 207 -19.07 3.77 -5.54
N GLU A 208 -19.48 3.37 -4.33
CA GLU A 208 -20.28 4.24 -3.46
C GLU A 208 -19.46 5.45 -2.99
N ALA A 209 -18.16 5.30 -2.76
CA ALA A 209 -17.30 6.39 -2.36
C ALA A 209 -17.23 7.50 -3.43
N THR A 210 -17.22 7.15 -4.73
CA THR A 210 -17.22 8.15 -5.81
C THR A 210 -18.50 8.99 -5.87
N LYS A 211 -19.57 8.54 -5.21
CA LYS A 211 -20.86 9.28 -5.12
C LYS A 211 -20.93 10.20 -3.89
N VAL A 212 -19.95 10.10 -2.98
CA VAL A 212 -19.89 10.87 -1.73
C VAL A 212 -18.74 11.87 -1.76
N PHE A 213 -17.58 11.47 -2.23
CA PHE A 213 -16.38 12.27 -2.29
C PHE A 213 -16.25 12.97 -3.65
N GLU A 214 -15.48 14.05 -3.70
CA GLU A 214 -15.27 14.82 -4.92
C GLU A 214 -14.50 13.97 -5.98
N PRO A 215 -14.68 14.24 -7.29
CA PRO A 215 -13.93 13.55 -8.33
C PRO A 215 -12.42 13.59 -8.09
N GLY A 216 -11.74 12.45 -8.26
CA GLY A 216 -10.30 12.33 -8.06
C GLY A 216 -9.85 12.31 -6.58
N THR A 217 -10.79 12.22 -5.63
CA THR A 217 -10.48 12.11 -4.19
C THR A 217 -10.78 10.73 -3.59
N VAL A 218 -11.17 9.79 -4.42
CA VAL A 218 -11.27 8.38 -4.06
C VAL A 218 -10.08 7.62 -4.65
N GLY A 219 -9.44 6.79 -3.84
CA GLY A 219 -8.32 5.96 -4.25
C GLY A 219 -8.49 4.49 -3.90
N ILE A 220 -7.71 3.65 -4.58
CA ILE A 220 -7.49 2.26 -4.17
C ILE A 220 -6.01 2.00 -3.96
N HIS A 221 -5.70 1.08 -3.06
CA HIS A 221 -4.35 0.53 -2.91
C HIS A 221 -4.24 -0.80 -3.62
N LEU A 222 -3.17 -0.99 -4.39
CA LEU A 222 -2.76 -2.26 -4.97
C LEU A 222 -1.33 -2.60 -4.53
N VAL A 223 -1.08 -3.88 -4.28
CA VAL A 223 0.22 -4.42 -3.88
C VAL A 223 0.75 -5.31 -4.99
N VAL A 224 1.85 -4.91 -5.62
CA VAL A 224 2.56 -5.69 -6.63
C VAL A 224 3.35 -6.82 -5.95
N GLY A 225 3.19 -8.05 -6.43
CA GLY A 225 3.93 -9.21 -5.97
C GLY A 225 3.12 -10.15 -5.07
N LEU A 226 1.79 -10.16 -5.19
CA LEU A 226 0.91 -11.15 -4.55
C LEU A 226 0.62 -12.36 -5.44
N GLY A 227 1.20 -12.41 -6.66
CA GLY A 227 1.04 -13.49 -7.63
C GLY A 227 0.36 -13.08 -8.93
N GLU A 228 0.04 -11.81 -9.10
CA GLU A 228 -0.52 -11.24 -10.33
C GLU A 228 0.54 -11.06 -11.41
N THR A 229 0.10 -11.04 -12.65
CA THR A 229 0.86 -10.56 -13.80
C THR A 229 0.80 -9.03 -13.87
N GLU A 230 1.72 -8.41 -14.64
CA GLU A 230 1.68 -6.96 -14.90
C GLU A 230 0.38 -6.57 -15.62
N LYS A 231 -0.08 -7.43 -16.54
CA LYS A 231 -1.36 -7.24 -17.25
C LYS A 231 -2.53 -7.15 -16.27
N GLU A 232 -2.70 -8.14 -15.39
CA GLU A 232 -3.79 -8.17 -14.41
C GLU A 232 -3.76 -6.96 -13.48
N LEU A 233 -2.55 -6.54 -13.04
CA LEU A 233 -2.41 -5.35 -12.22
C LEU A 233 -2.85 -4.09 -12.96
N LEU A 234 -2.40 -3.90 -14.21
CA LEU A 234 -2.73 -2.72 -15.00
C LEU A 234 -4.18 -2.71 -15.48
N GLU A 235 -4.81 -3.88 -15.70
CA GLU A 235 -6.26 -3.99 -15.90
C GLU A 235 -7.03 -3.50 -14.66
N SER A 236 -6.54 -3.79 -13.46
CA SER A 236 -7.13 -3.26 -12.23
C SER A 236 -6.95 -1.75 -12.09
N CYS A 237 -5.79 -1.21 -12.53
CA CYS A 237 -5.57 0.24 -12.61
C CYS A 237 -6.54 0.90 -13.60
N GLN A 238 -6.77 0.29 -14.76
CA GLN A 238 -7.74 0.80 -15.75
C GLN A 238 -9.16 0.77 -15.21
N ARG A 239 -9.56 -0.34 -14.55
CA ARG A 239 -10.87 -0.41 -13.90
C ARG A 239 -11.10 0.72 -12.91
N ALA A 240 -10.09 1.04 -12.12
CA ALA A 240 -10.15 2.18 -11.19
C ALA A 240 -10.26 3.51 -11.94
N GLN A 241 -9.46 3.71 -12.99
CA GLN A 241 -9.47 4.91 -13.82
C GLN A 241 -10.85 5.12 -14.49
N ASP A 242 -11.49 4.08 -14.95
CA ASP A 242 -12.83 4.14 -15.57
C ASP A 242 -13.92 4.62 -14.59
N LEU A 243 -13.65 4.48 -13.27
CA LEU A 243 -14.48 5.00 -12.18
C LEU A 243 -14.01 6.38 -11.67
N ASN A 244 -13.02 7.02 -12.29
CA ASN A 244 -12.32 8.20 -11.77
C ASN A 244 -11.70 8.00 -10.37
N VAL A 245 -11.19 6.80 -10.12
CA VAL A 245 -10.53 6.40 -8.87
C VAL A 245 -9.03 6.30 -9.11
N VAL A 246 -8.25 6.92 -8.21
CA VAL A 246 -6.79 6.92 -8.29
C VAL A 246 -6.21 5.60 -7.77
N THR A 247 -5.18 5.08 -8.40
CA THR A 247 -4.48 3.88 -7.91
C THR A 247 -3.17 4.25 -7.23
N HIS A 248 -3.01 3.80 -5.98
CA HIS A 248 -1.77 3.87 -5.21
C HIS A 248 -1.08 2.52 -5.22
N LEU A 249 0.16 2.46 -5.74
CA LEU A 249 0.93 1.21 -5.82
C LEU A 249 1.87 1.04 -4.65
N PHE A 250 1.89 -0.19 -4.12
CA PHE A 250 2.85 -0.66 -3.13
C PHE A 250 3.53 -1.92 -3.64
N SER A 251 4.81 -2.10 -3.32
CA SER A 251 5.48 -3.37 -3.54
C SER A 251 5.25 -4.29 -2.35
N PHE A 252 4.94 -5.55 -2.60
CA PHE A 252 4.93 -6.55 -1.55
C PHE A 252 6.27 -6.56 -0.81
N ASN A 253 6.19 -6.64 0.51
CA ASN A 253 7.34 -6.78 1.38
C ASN A 253 7.04 -7.89 2.40
N PRO A 254 7.77 -9.02 2.37
CA PRO A 254 7.48 -10.16 3.22
C PRO A 254 7.59 -9.79 4.69
N GLU A 255 6.54 -10.04 5.44
CA GLU A 255 6.46 -9.76 6.86
C GLU A 255 6.68 -11.06 7.62
N PRO A 256 7.74 -11.18 8.45
CA PRO A 256 8.05 -12.40 9.16
C PRO A 256 6.85 -12.92 9.98
N SER A 257 6.70 -14.24 10.08
CA SER A 257 5.60 -14.89 10.81
C SER A 257 4.19 -14.65 10.24
N THR A 258 4.08 -14.18 8.99
CA THR A 258 2.84 -14.20 8.20
C THR A 258 2.83 -15.38 7.25
N LEU A 259 1.68 -15.65 6.61
CA LEU A 259 1.57 -16.75 5.63
C LEU A 259 2.48 -16.55 4.40
N LEU A 260 2.77 -15.29 4.03
CA LEU A 260 3.70 -14.91 2.95
C LEU A 260 5.06 -14.41 3.48
N GLY A 261 5.43 -14.78 4.72
CA GLY A 261 6.67 -14.31 5.32
C GLY A 261 7.96 -14.71 4.58
N ASP A 262 7.92 -15.83 3.86
CA ASP A 262 9.02 -16.35 3.05
C ASP A 262 8.81 -16.15 1.54
N HIS A 263 7.69 -15.49 1.14
CA HIS A 263 7.44 -15.16 -0.26
C HIS A 263 8.41 -14.07 -0.73
N PRO A 264 9.03 -14.18 -1.91
CA PRO A 264 9.96 -13.17 -2.40
C PRO A 264 9.25 -11.85 -2.72
N GLN A 265 9.98 -10.76 -2.62
CA GLN A 265 9.53 -9.49 -3.20
C GLN A 265 9.45 -9.61 -4.72
N PRO A 266 8.56 -8.84 -5.39
CA PRO A 266 8.55 -8.78 -6.85
C PRO A 266 9.89 -8.27 -7.36
N PRO A 267 10.37 -8.73 -8.52
CA PRO A 267 11.52 -8.16 -9.21
C PRO A 267 11.38 -6.63 -9.36
N LEU A 268 12.51 -5.92 -9.35
CA LEU A 268 12.48 -4.47 -9.52
C LEU A 268 11.94 -4.06 -10.89
N GLY A 269 12.29 -4.80 -11.93
CA GLY A 269 11.81 -4.52 -13.29
C GLY A 269 10.28 -4.61 -13.37
N GLN A 270 9.69 -5.70 -12.87
CA GLN A 270 8.24 -5.84 -12.77
C GLN A 270 7.62 -4.63 -12.04
N TYR A 271 8.18 -4.25 -10.90
CA TYR A 271 7.64 -3.13 -10.14
C TYR A 271 7.74 -1.81 -10.90
N ARG A 272 8.88 -1.55 -11.59
CA ARG A 272 9.08 -0.35 -12.43
C ARG A 272 8.11 -0.30 -13.59
N ARG A 273 7.90 -1.41 -14.29
CA ARG A 273 6.94 -1.48 -15.40
C ARG A 273 5.51 -1.24 -14.92
N CYS A 274 5.13 -1.79 -13.77
CA CYS A 274 3.82 -1.50 -13.15
C CYS A 274 3.68 -0.02 -12.75
N GLN A 275 4.72 0.60 -12.16
CA GLN A 275 4.71 2.03 -11.84
C GLN A 275 4.51 2.89 -13.08
N LEU A 276 5.25 2.60 -14.15
CA LEU A 276 5.17 3.31 -15.43
C LEU A 276 3.76 3.16 -16.04
N GLY A 277 3.26 1.93 -16.15
CA GLY A 277 1.92 1.66 -16.70
C GLY A 277 0.81 2.34 -15.89
N ARG A 278 0.86 2.27 -14.55
CA ARG A 278 -0.08 2.98 -13.69
C ARG A 278 -0.04 4.50 -13.93
N TYR A 279 1.15 5.09 -14.06
CA TYR A 279 1.29 6.51 -14.30
C TYR A 279 0.69 6.91 -15.66
N LEU A 280 0.97 6.13 -16.70
CA LEU A 280 0.39 6.36 -18.01
C LEU A 280 -1.14 6.30 -18.00
N ILE A 281 -1.71 5.35 -17.28
CA ILE A 281 -3.17 5.20 -17.16
C ILE A 281 -3.77 6.34 -16.32
N ASN A 282 -3.28 6.55 -15.10
CA ASN A 282 -3.94 7.45 -14.14
C ASN A 282 -3.61 8.93 -14.36
N GLU A 283 -2.38 9.27 -14.80
CA GLU A 283 -1.95 10.66 -14.89
C GLU A 283 -1.99 11.19 -16.34
N LEU A 284 -1.73 10.32 -17.33
CA LEU A 284 -1.71 10.71 -18.74
C LEU A 284 -2.91 10.23 -19.54
N GLY A 285 -3.80 9.43 -18.93
CA GLY A 285 -5.03 8.96 -19.56
C GLY A 285 -4.82 7.97 -20.72
N VAL A 286 -3.65 7.33 -20.78
CA VAL A 286 -3.37 6.30 -21.79
C VAL A 286 -4.21 5.06 -21.45
N ASN A 287 -5.03 4.62 -22.39
CA ASN A 287 -5.86 3.44 -22.17
C ASN A 287 -5.04 2.16 -22.31
N ILE A 288 -5.25 1.20 -21.41
CA ILE A 288 -4.56 -0.10 -21.42
C ILE A 288 -4.73 -0.87 -22.75
N HIS A 289 -5.78 -0.61 -23.51
CA HIS A 289 -5.96 -1.22 -24.83
C HIS A 289 -4.86 -0.89 -25.84
N HIS A 290 -4.05 0.13 -25.59
CA HIS A 290 -2.87 0.46 -26.36
C HIS A 290 -1.64 -0.34 -25.93
N PHE A 291 -1.68 -0.99 -24.75
CA PHE A 291 -0.54 -1.77 -24.24
C PHE A 291 -0.49 -3.14 -24.91
N ARG A 292 0.70 -3.64 -25.12
CA ARG A 292 0.93 -5.03 -25.53
C ARG A 292 1.64 -5.79 -24.41
N PHE A 293 1.28 -7.05 -24.29
CA PHE A 293 1.80 -7.94 -23.26
C PHE A 293 2.31 -9.22 -23.91
N ASN A 294 3.40 -9.79 -23.38
CA ASN A 294 3.86 -11.12 -23.78
C ASN A 294 2.97 -12.23 -23.15
N ARG A 295 3.30 -13.50 -23.42
CA ARG A 295 2.53 -14.66 -22.92
C ARG A 295 2.55 -14.80 -21.39
N SER A 296 3.59 -14.31 -20.72
CA SER A 296 3.67 -14.30 -19.26
C SER A 296 2.96 -13.08 -18.62
N GLY A 297 2.36 -12.21 -19.43
CA GLY A 297 1.64 -11.03 -18.98
C GLY A 297 2.54 -9.85 -18.61
N GLN A 298 3.82 -9.85 -19.00
CA GLN A 298 4.71 -8.69 -18.87
C GLN A 298 4.41 -7.67 -19.97
N VAL A 299 4.55 -6.39 -19.65
CA VAL A 299 4.42 -5.32 -20.64
C VAL A 299 5.57 -5.38 -21.63
N VAL A 300 5.26 -5.39 -22.91
CA VAL A 300 6.25 -5.27 -24.01
C VAL A 300 6.18 -3.92 -24.72
N ASP A 301 5.03 -3.24 -24.65
CA ASP A 301 4.82 -1.94 -25.27
C ASP A 301 3.70 -1.18 -24.53
N TYR A 302 3.88 0.10 -24.32
CA TYR A 302 2.89 0.99 -23.68
C TYR A 302 2.03 1.77 -24.67
N GLY A 303 2.20 1.53 -26.00
CA GLY A 303 1.45 2.21 -27.05
C GLY A 303 1.83 3.68 -27.24
N LEU A 304 3.04 4.10 -26.80
CA LEU A 304 3.59 5.43 -27.03
C LEU A 304 4.76 5.35 -28.02
N ALA A 305 5.03 6.46 -28.70
CA ALA A 305 6.28 6.57 -29.43
C ALA A 305 7.48 6.47 -28.47
N PRO A 306 8.60 5.84 -28.88
CA PRO A 306 9.76 5.65 -27.99
C PRO A 306 10.26 6.97 -27.37
N GLU A 307 10.24 8.06 -28.13
CA GLU A 307 10.70 9.38 -27.69
C GLU A 307 9.79 9.94 -26.57
N ASP A 308 8.48 9.76 -26.70
CA ASP A 308 7.51 10.21 -25.68
C ASP A 308 7.63 9.37 -24.41
N LEU A 309 7.84 8.06 -24.56
CA LEU A 309 8.07 7.16 -23.43
C LEU A 309 9.35 7.52 -22.67
N ASP A 310 10.42 7.83 -23.41
CA ASP A 310 11.70 8.29 -22.85
C ASP A 310 11.54 9.58 -22.05
N VAL A 311 10.78 10.55 -22.55
CA VAL A 311 10.46 11.80 -21.82
C VAL A 311 9.74 11.49 -20.52
N VAL A 312 8.77 10.57 -20.53
CA VAL A 312 8.04 10.17 -19.32
C VAL A 312 8.96 9.50 -18.30
N ILE A 313 9.82 8.58 -18.75
CA ILE A 313 10.78 7.89 -17.87
C ILE A 313 11.77 8.90 -17.26
N ASP A 314 12.34 9.78 -18.07
CA ASP A 314 13.34 10.76 -17.63
C ASP A 314 12.77 11.83 -16.71
N SER A 315 11.47 12.08 -16.76
CA SER A 315 10.79 12.95 -15.80
C SER A 315 10.87 12.44 -14.36
N GLY A 316 11.04 11.12 -14.16
CA GLY A 316 11.05 10.45 -12.86
C GLY A 316 9.69 10.35 -12.16
N HIS A 317 8.68 11.07 -12.64
CA HIS A 317 7.35 11.15 -12.00
C HIS A 317 6.67 9.79 -11.84
N PRO A 318 6.75 8.83 -12.79
CA PRO A 318 6.15 7.51 -12.60
C PRO A 318 6.64 6.76 -11.36
N PHE A 319 7.86 7.04 -10.92
CA PHE A 319 8.56 6.32 -9.85
C PHE A 319 8.47 6.99 -8.48
N VAL A 320 7.86 8.18 -8.42
CA VAL A 320 7.50 8.84 -7.18
C VAL A 320 6.39 8.04 -6.47
N THR A 321 6.37 8.07 -5.15
CA THR A 321 5.28 7.47 -4.36
C THR A 321 3.93 7.99 -4.86
N SER A 322 3.07 7.09 -5.32
CA SER A 322 1.70 7.42 -5.75
C SER A 322 0.80 7.63 -4.52
N GLY A 323 1.05 8.67 -3.74
CA GLY A 323 0.31 8.98 -2.52
C GLY A 323 -0.65 10.15 -2.69
N CYS A 324 -1.58 10.31 -1.72
CA CYS A 324 -2.51 11.42 -1.72
C CYS A 324 -1.80 12.77 -1.76
N PRO A 325 -2.28 13.74 -2.55
CA PRO A 325 -1.65 15.04 -2.71
C PRO A 325 -1.92 16.00 -1.55
N ASP A 326 -1.14 17.07 -1.48
CA ASP A 326 -1.41 18.27 -0.69
C ASP A 326 -2.37 19.23 -1.43
N GLU A 327 -2.54 20.44 -0.87
CA GLU A 327 -3.37 21.52 -1.43
C GLU A 327 -2.85 22.08 -2.77
N HIS A 328 -1.62 21.75 -3.14
CA HIS A 328 -0.97 22.15 -4.41
C HIS A 328 -0.89 21.02 -5.43
N GLY A 329 -1.48 19.85 -5.14
CA GLY A 329 -1.43 18.69 -5.99
C GLY A 329 -0.10 17.90 -5.91
N GLN A 330 0.82 18.27 -5.01
CA GLN A 330 2.07 17.55 -4.82
C GLN A 330 1.87 16.36 -3.85
N THR A 331 2.51 15.24 -4.11
CA THR A 331 2.41 14.06 -3.25
C THR A 331 2.78 14.41 -1.79
N ALA A 332 1.79 14.40 -0.91
CA ALA A 332 1.96 14.58 0.53
C ALA A 332 2.11 13.24 1.26
N CYS A 333 1.34 12.23 0.89
CA CYS A 333 1.53 10.88 1.45
C CYS A 333 2.74 10.21 0.78
N ASN A 334 3.94 10.73 1.07
CA ASN A 334 5.21 10.36 0.45
C ASN A 334 6.10 9.50 1.36
N ARG A 335 5.51 8.62 2.18
CA ARG A 335 6.25 7.81 3.14
C ARG A 335 7.43 7.08 2.50
N PRO A 336 8.69 7.34 2.93
CA PRO A 336 9.87 6.62 2.47
C PRO A 336 9.87 5.21 3.08
N TYR A 337 10.51 4.28 2.38
CA TYR A 337 10.67 2.90 2.84
C TYR A 337 9.35 2.19 3.19
N GLY A 338 8.22 2.65 2.64
CA GLY A 338 6.93 1.99 2.78
C GLY A 338 6.90 0.59 2.16
N ASN A 339 7.83 0.33 1.21
CA ASN A 339 7.88 -0.88 0.39
C ASN A 339 9.26 -1.55 0.42
N GLY A 340 10.15 -1.17 1.32
CA GLY A 340 11.50 -1.71 1.41
C GLY A 340 12.26 -1.13 2.60
N ARG A 341 13.51 -1.56 2.77
CA ARG A 341 14.41 -1.08 3.83
C ARG A 341 15.36 -0.01 3.28
N PRO A 342 15.96 0.82 4.15
CA PRO A 342 16.98 1.78 3.74
C PRO A 342 18.21 1.16 3.05
N SER A 343 18.49 -0.12 3.32
CA SER A 343 19.58 -0.90 2.71
C SER A 343 19.23 -1.55 1.37
N GLU A 344 17.98 -1.45 0.94
CA GLU A 344 17.46 -2.01 -0.31
C GLU A 344 17.30 -0.89 -1.36
N PRO A 345 17.34 -1.19 -2.66
CA PRO A 345 17.00 -0.22 -3.70
C PRO A 345 15.63 0.40 -3.44
N MET A 346 15.54 1.72 -3.59
CA MET A 346 14.30 2.45 -3.34
C MET A 346 13.25 2.09 -4.40
N ARG A 347 12.13 1.51 -3.97
CA ARG A 347 11.03 1.11 -4.86
C ARG A 347 10.11 2.28 -5.18
N ASN A 348 9.71 3.06 -4.18
CA ASN A 348 8.98 4.31 -4.34
C ASN A 348 9.85 5.46 -3.87
N PHE A 349 10.03 6.46 -4.71
CA PHE A 349 10.79 7.64 -4.35
C PHE A 349 9.88 8.66 -3.64
N PRO A 350 10.22 9.13 -2.44
CA PRO A 350 9.44 10.16 -1.74
C PRO A 350 9.71 11.58 -2.26
N PHE A 351 10.47 11.68 -3.33
CA PHE A 351 10.88 12.89 -4.06
C PHE A 351 11.04 12.54 -5.54
N VAL A 352 11.17 13.52 -6.42
CA VAL A 352 11.46 13.28 -7.84
C VAL A 352 12.87 12.69 -7.97
N PRO A 353 13.04 11.50 -8.57
CA PRO A 353 14.33 10.84 -8.73
C PRO A 353 15.38 11.75 -9.37
N THR A 354 16.62 11.68 -8.86
CA THR A 354 17.76 12.38 -9.43
C THR A 354 18.18 11.74 -10.77
N PRO A 355 19.00 12.42 -11.60
CA PRO A 355 19.53 11.81 -12.83
C PRO A 355 20.25 10.48 -12.62
N ALA A 356 20.95 10.30 -11.49
CA ALA A 356 21.57 9.03 -11.15
C ALA A 356 20.52 7.94 -10.82
N ASP A 357 19.46 8.30 -10.08
CA ASP A 357 18.36 7.38 -9.82
C ASP A 357 17.66 6.96 -11.12
N ILE A 358 17.51 7.88 -12.08
CA ILE A 358 16.90 7.57 -13.40
C ILE A 358 17.75 6.57 -14.17
N GLN A 359 19.08 6.68 -14.14
CA GLN A 359 19.96 5.69 -14.77
C GLN A 359 19.75 4.30 -14.18
N ASP A 360 19.67 4.19 -12.85
CA ASP A 360 19.37 2.93 -12.16
C ASP A 360 17.98 2.40 -12.51
N ILE A 361 16.97 3.26 -12.55
CA ILE A 361 15.60 2.90 -12.93
C ILE A 361 15.56 2.35 -14.37
N ARG A 362 16.24 3.00 -15.32
CA ARG A 362 16.32 2.51 -16.70
C ARG A 362 16.99 1.13 -16.79
N ALA A 363 18.05 0.89 -16.02
CA ALA A 363 18.68 -0.43 -15.93
C ALA A 363 17.76 -1.48 -15.29
N GLN A 364 16.92 -1.08 -14.34
CA GLN A 364 15.98 -1.97 -13.64
C GLN A 364 14.78 -2.35 -14.51
N LEU A 365 14.25 -1.43 -15.32
CA LEU A 365 13.00 -1.59 -16.07
C LEU A 365 12.92 -2.91 -16.86
N TRP A 366 14.05 -3.35 -17.43
CA TRP A 366 14.10 -4.51 -18.31
C TRP A 366 15.00 -5.64 -17.78
N SER A 367 15.44 -5.56 -16.53
CA SER A 367 16.40 -6.51 -15.94
C SER A 367 15.87 -7.93 -15.77
N ASP A 368 14.56 -8.09 -15.70
CA ASP A 368 13.83 -9.37 -15.53
C ASP A 368 12.84 -9.62 -16.67
N TRP A 369 13.02 -8.91 -17.79
CA TRP A 369 12.12 -9.03 -18.93
C TRP A 369 12.42 -10.28 -19.76
N GLU A 370 11.38 -11.07 -20.05
CA GLU A 370 11.49 -12.34 -20.78
C GLU A 370 11.47 -12.21 -22.30
N GLY A 371 11.32 -10.98 -22.82
CA GLY A 371 11.25 -10.70 -24.25
C GLY A 371 9.82 -10.68 -24.81
N ASP A 372 9.73 -10.39 -26.12
CA ASP A 372 8.46 -10.37 -26.86
C ASP A 372 8.28 -11.69 -27.61
N ASP A 373 7.47 -12.61 -27.05
CA ASP A 373 7.17 -13.92 -27.63
C ASP A 373 6.35 -13.84 -28.93
N HIS A 374 5.77 -12.67 -29.24
CA HIS A 374 4.95 -12.49 -30.46
C HIS A 374 5.79 -12.31 -31.72
N ALA A 375 7.08 -11.96 -31.61
CA ALA A 375 7.98 -11.81 -32.75
C ALA A 375 8.30 -13.12 -33.49
N ALA A 376 7.99 -14.28 -32.87
CA ALA A 376 8.29 -15.58 -33.45
C ALA A 376 7.15 -16.19 -34.31
N ASP A 377 5.90 -15.70 -34.16
CA ASP A 377 4.73 -16.29 -34.85
C ASP A 377 4.39 -15.63 -36.21
N ASP A 378 4.87 -14.41 -36.49
CA ASP A 378 4.61 -13.71 -37.76
C ASP A 378 5.49 -14.19 -38.93
N GLY A 379 6.42 -15.13 -38.69
CA GLY A 379 7.38 -15.65 -39.67
C GLY A 379 6.98 -16.99 -40.36
N ALA A 380 5.86 -17.62 -39.96
CA ALA A 380 5.51 -18.98 -40.41
C ALA A 380 4.25 -19.07 -41.30
N MET A 381 3.79 -17.98 -41.91
CA MET A 381 2.79 -18.04 -42.99
C MET A 381 3.26 -17.22 -44.18
N GLY A 382 4.16 -17.83 -44.95
CA GLY A 382 4.56 -17.45 -46.28
C GLY A 382 4.43 -18.65 -47.22
#